data_dc20e2097562ec1927a345eb7d67139e
#
_entry.id   dc20e2097562ec1927a345eb7d67139e
#
_cell.length_a   1.000
_cell.length_b   1.000
_cell.length_c   1.000
_cell.angle_alpha   90.00
_cell.angle_beta   90.00
_cell.angle_gamma   90.00
#
_symmetry.space_group_name_H-M   'P 1'
#
loop_
_entity.id
_entity.type
_entity.pdbx_description
1 polymer ?
#
loop_
_entity_poly.entity_id
_entity_poly.type
_entity_poly.pdbx_seq_one_letter_code
_entity_poly.pdbx_strand_id
1 'polypeptide(L)'
;MMMPFQSERSVVRPLLFAIALLVAAVSAREAMAAQRVYIDITQPHFVQLPIAVTDLREEGPAGEGLGRLLASVVSNDLDLSGLFRVLDPRGFLGSGQDEGLTAAEIRFDRWRQVGAEFLVRGKCSREGSRLRAEYRLYDVVAQRLVVGKIYEGRVEDARIMAHRFANEILAALTGEPGIFDTQIAFVQAKDGVKEIFLMDIDGENLKQVTRDGSTALSPAWSPDGRHLAYVSYFEGAPKLYVVDLFTGQRRNLCGYPGLNISPAWRPGGDGLAVTLSKDGNPDIYLVDLNGQVVRKLASSWAIDVSPSWSPDGKRL
;
A
#
# COMPACT_ATOMS: atom_id res chain seq x y z
N MET A 1 64.47 -48.89 -34.36
CA MET A 1 63.10 -49.05 -34.86
C MET A 1 62.20 -48.23 -33.97
N MET A 2 61.97 -46.95 -34.36
CA MET A 2 61.21 -45.93 -33.60
C MET A 2 59.78 -45.92 -34.12
N MET A 3 58.77 -46.17 -33.25
CA MET A 3 57.37 -45.92 -33.58
C MET A 3 56.96 -44.49 -33.18
N PRO A 4 56.13 -43.81 -33.96
CA PRO A 4 55.74 -42.46 -33.63
C PRO A 4 54.51 -42.44 -32.68
N PHE A 5 54.57 -41.52 -31.73
CA PHE A 5 53.51 -41.16 -30.80
C PHE A 5 52.41 -40.38 -31.55
N GLN A 6 51.22 -40.96 -31.70
CA GLN A 6 50.05 -40.23 -32.25
C GLN A 6 49.40 -39.38 -31.17
N SER A 7 49.20 -38.11 -31.50
CA SER A 7 48.67 -37.07 -30.60
C SER A 7 47.14 -37.15 -30.48
N GLU A 8 46.65 -37.37 -29.28
CA GLU A 8 45.23 -37.32 -28.88
C GLU A 8 44.64 -35.86 -28.84
N ARG A 9 45.10 -34.97 -29.72
CA ARG A 9 44.68 -33.55 -29.66
C ARG A 9 43.46 -33.18 -30.49
N SER A 10 42.77 -34.09 -31.17
CA SER A 10 41.75 -33.71 -32.15
C SER A 10 40.28 -33.77 -31.68
N VAL A 11 39.98 -34.37 -30.52
CA VAL A 11 38.58 -34.57 -30.09
C VAL A 11 38.17 -33.58 -28.95
N VAL A 12 39.12 -33.05 -28.19
CA VAL A 12 38.85 -32.20 -27.02
C VAL A 12 38.43 -30.77 -27.45
N ARG A 13 38.94 -30.22 -28.54
CA ARG A 13 38.60 -28.89 -29.04
C ARG A 13 37.13 -28.70 -29.48
N PRO A 14 36.53 -29.63 -30.27
CA PRO A 14 35.11 -29.47 -30.65
C PRO A 14 34.16 -29.67 -29.46
N LEU A 15 34.53 -30.47 -28.44
CA LEU A 15 33.70 -30.67 -27.25
C LEU A 15 33.67 -29.44 -26.36
N LEU A 16 34.81 -28.78 -26.17
CA LEU A 16 34.88 -27.49 -25.42
C LEU A 16 34.13 -26.37 -26.12
N PHE A 17 34.12 -26.32 -27.45
CA PHE A 17 33.38 -25.34 -28.23
C PHE A 17 31.86 -25.56 -28.15
N ALA A 18 31.42 -26.85 -28.15
CA ALA A 18 30.01 -27.20 -27.98
C ALA A 18 29.49 -26.90 -26.57
N ILE A 19 30.31 -27.13 -25.53
CA ILE A 19 29.96 -26.77 -24.14
C ILE A 19 29.88 -25.24 -23.95
N ALA A 20 30.82 -24.48 -24.55
CA ALA A 20 30.79 -23.01 -24.50
C ALA A 20 29.57 -22.43 -25.22
N LEU A 21 29.14 -23.02 -26.33
CA LEU A 21 27.90 -22.62 -27.03
C LEU A 21 26.66 -22.97 -26.25
N LEU A 22 26.64 -24.10 -25.54
CA LEU A 22 25.52 -24.51 -24.70
C LEU A 22 25.38 -23.59 -23.46
N VAL A 23 26.48 -23.22 -22.83
CA VAL A 23 26.51 -22.27 -21.71
C VAL A 23 26.09 -20.88 -22.16
N ALA A 24 26.55 -20.42 -23.34
CA ALA A 24 26.11 -19.13 -23.90
C ALA A 24 24.61 -19.12 -24.27
N ALA A 25 24.06 -20.25 -24.74
CA ALA A 25 22.64 -20.37 -25.04
C ALA A 25 21.75 -20.42 -23.80
N VAL A 26 22.24 -21.01 -22.70
CA VAL A 26 21.57 -21.01 -21.40
C VAL A 26 21.60 -19.62 -20.79
N SER A 27 22.74 -18.92 -20.82
CA SER A 27 22.87 -17.54 -20.34
C SER A 27 22.05 -16.54 -21.16
N ALA A 28 21.90 -16.76 -22.46
CA ALA A 28 21.04 -15.95 -23.33
C ALA A 28 19.54 -16.19 -23.05
N ARG A 29 19.15 -17.38 -22.61
CA ARG A 29 17.77 -17.67 -22.18
C ARG A 29 17.42 -17.02 -20.85
N GLU A 30 18.35 -16.94 -19.90
CA GLU A 30 18.12 -16.23 -18.65
C GLU A 30 18.09 -14.71 -18.82
N ALA A 31 18.81 -14.15 -19.79
CA ALA A 31 18.76 -12.73 -20.13
C ALA A 31 17.46 -12.30 -20.85
N MET A 32 16.70 -13.23 -21.43
CA MET A 32 15.36 -12.97 -21.97
C MET A 32 14.24 -13.11 -20.91
N ALA A 33 14.56 -13.54 -19.70
CA ALA A 33 13.60 -13.62 -18.61
C ALA A 33 13.53 -12.28 -17.87
N ALA A 34 12.37 -11.61 -18.02
CA ALA A 34 11.95 -10.42 -17.29
C ALA A 34 12.40 -9.07 -17.88
N GLN A 35 11.93 -8.74 -19.05
CA GLN A 35 11.64 -7.34 -19.33
C GLN A 35 10.45 -6.96 -18.42
N ARG A 36 10.76 -6.46 -17.20
CA ARG A 36 9.75 -5.87 -16.32
C ARG A 36 9.20 -4.66 -17.05
N VAL A 37 7.89 -4.60 -17.22
CA VAL A 37 7.23 -3.37 -17.64
C VAL A 37 7.48 -2.40 -16.49
N TYR A 38 8.35 -1.43 -16.68
CA TYR A 38 8.65 -0.41 -15.69
C TYR A 38 7.96 0.88 -16.12
N ILE A 39 7.06 1.37 -15.27
CA ILE A 39 6.41 2.65 -15.48
C ILE A 39 7.32 3.74 -14.90
N ASP A 40 7.86 4.59 -15.75
CA ASP A 40 8.59 5.78 -15.33
C ASP A 40 7.59 6.90 -15.00
N ILE A 41 7.26 7.03 -13.72
CA ILE A 41 6.33 8.05 -13.21
C ILE A 41 6.92 9.46 -13.19
N THR A 42 8.20 9.63 -13.54
CA THR A 42 8.87 10.93 -13.52
C THR A 42 8.74 11.69 -14.84
N GLN A 43 8.15 11.07 -15.87
CA GLN A 43 7.98 11.72 -17.19
C GLN A 43 6.84 12.75 -17.18
N PRO A 44 7.06 13.94 -17.77
CA PRO A 44 6.06 15.03 -17.76
C PRO A 44 4.79 14.74 -18.59
N HIS A 45 4.78 13.68 -19.40
CA HIS A 45 3.63 13.21 -20.20
C HIS A 45 3.39 11.72 -19.97
N PHE A 46 2.91 11.40 -18.78
CA PHE A 46 2.55 10.02 -18.46
C PHE A 46 1.20 9.66 -19.12
N VAL A 47 1.19 8.56 -19.85
CA VAL A 47 -0.06 7.99 -20.42
C VAL A 47 -0.54 6.90 -19.49
N GLN A 48 -1.76 7.05 -18.97
CA GLN A 48 -2.38 6.05 -18.11
C GLN A 48 -2.48 4.70 -18.82
N LEU A 49 -2.12 3.62 -18.11
CA LEU A 49 -2.19 2.26 -18.64
C LEU A 49 -3.63 1.72 -18.62
N PRO A 50 -4.19 1.30 -19.76
CA PRO A 50 -5.53 0.71 -19.78
C PRO A 50 -5.52 -0.65 -19.08
N ILE A 51 -6.35 -0.77 -18.03
CA ILE A 51 -6.48 -1.99 -17.26
C ILE A 51 -7.94 -2.44 -17.17
N ALA A 52 -8.20 -3.71 -17.46
CA ALA A 52 -9.49 -4.34 -17.25
C ALA A 52 -9.46 -5.10 -15.90
N VAL A 53 -10.47 -4.87 -15.08
CA VAL A 53 -10.68 -5.60 -13.82
C VAL A 53 -12.03 -6.32 -13.93
N THR A 54 -11.99 -7.64 -13.87
CA THR A 54 -13.24 -8.45 -13.93
C THR A 54 -13.72 -8.79 -12.52
N ASP A 55 -15.02 -8.95 -12.33
CA ASP A 55 -15.53 -9.54 -11.10
C ASP A 55 -14.84 -10.89 -10.86
N LEU A 56 -14.44 -11.15 -9.61
CA LEU A 56 -13.88 -12.45 -9.25
C LEU A 56 -14.96 -13.52 -9.36
N ARG A 57 -14.57 -14.67 -9.92
CA ARG A 57 -15.47 -15.82 -9.98
C ARG A 57 -15.71 -16.38 -8.58
N GLU A 58 -16.97 -16.42 -8.15
CA GLU A 58 -17.36 -16.99 -6.88
C GLU A 58 -17.44 -18.51 -6.99
N GLU A 59 -16.70 -19.24 -6.15
CA GLU A 59 -16.74 -20.71 -6.07
C GLU A 59 -17.49 -21.12 -4.80
N GLY A 60 -18.52 -21.98 -4.95
CA GLY A 60 -19.36 -22.44 -3.87
C GLY A 60 -20.81 -21.96 -3.94
N PRO A 61 -21.60 -22.11 -2.86
CA PRO A 61 -22.99 -21.66 -2.84
C PRO A 61 -23.07 -20.17 -3.13
N ALA A 62 -24.08 -19.81 -3.95
CA ALA A 62 -24.26 -18.50 -4.60
C ALA A 62 -23.85 -17.34 -3.70
N GLY A 63 -22.89 -16.59 -4.20
CA GLY A 63 -22.23 -15.56 -3.45
C GLY A 63 -23.10 -14.33 -3.25
N GLU A 64 -22.77 -13.63 -2.21
CA GLU A 64 -23.39 -12.38 -1.79
C GLU A 64 -22.81 -11.18 -2.53
N GLY A 65 -22.22 -11.39 -3.75
CA GLY A 65 -21.55 -10.33 -4.52
C GLY A 65 -20.13 -10.01 -4.04
N LEU A 66 -19.51 -10.94 -3.33
CA LEU A 66 -18.12 -10.80 -2.85
C LEU A 66 -17.13 -10.61 -4.00
N GLY A 67 -17.31 -11.35 -5.10
CA GLY A 67 -16.46 -11.23 -6.28
C GLY A 67 -16.49 -9.84 -6.90
N ARG A 68 -17.68 -9.23 -6.93
CA ARG A 68 -17.87 -7.84 -7.38
C ARG A 68 -17.25 -6.84 -6.39
N LEU A 69 -17.48 -7.01 -5.09
CA LEU A 69 -16.89 -6.17 -4.05
C LEU A 69 -15.36 -6.15 -4.18
N LEU A 70 -14.73 -7.33 -4.26
CA LEU A 70 -13.30 -7.47 -4.37
C LEU A 70 -12.73 -6.81 -5.64
N ALA A 71 -13.42 -6.95 -6.77
CA ALA A 71 -13.05 -6.31 -8.03
C ALA A 71 -13.22 -4.78 -7.98
N SER A 72 -14.32 -4.30 -7.37
CA SER A 72 -14.59 -2.86 -7.27
C SER A 72 -13.56 -2.13 -6.42
N VAL A 73 -13.10 -2.73 -5.32
CA VAL A 73 -12.05 -2.15 -4.48
C VAL A 73 -10.73 -2.05 -5.27
N VAL A 74 -10.31 -3.12 -5.95
CA VAL A 74 -9.10 -3.08 -6.80
C VAL A 74 -9.24 -2.02 -7.89
N SER A 75 -10.39 -1.94 -8.56
CA SER A 75 -10.64 -0.94 -9.60
C SER A 75 -10.53 0.49 -9.08
N ASN A 76 -11.13 0.76 -7.93
CA ASN A 76 -11.09 2.08 -7.29
C ASN A 76 -9.67 2.48 -6.89
N ASP A 77 -8.91 1.57 -6.28
CA ASP A 77 -7.53 1.81 -5.90
C ASP A 77 -6.64 2.14 -7.11
N LEU A 78 -6.78 1.36 -8.18
CA LEU A 78 -6.00 1.58 -9.39
C LEU A 78 -6.35 2.92 -10.06
N ASP A 79 -7.62 3.32 -10.05
CA ASP A 79 -8.07 4.62 -10.55
C ASP A 79 -7.51 5.76 -9.67
N LEU A 80 -7.59 5.63 -8.33
CA LEU A 80 -7.03 6.59 -7.37
C LEU A 80 -5.52 6.80 -7.54
N SER A 81 -4.78 5.80 -8.00
CA SER A 81 -3.34 5.95 -8.24
C SER A 81 -3.03 6.97 -9.33
N GLY A 82 -3.97 7.26 -10.22
CA GLY A 82 -3.77 8.07 -11.42
C GLY A 82 -2.88 7.43 -12.49
N LEU A 83 -2.33 6.23 -12.23
CA LEU A 83 -1.44 5.52 -13.16
C LEU A 83 -2.20 4.65 -14.16
N PHE A 84 -3.43 4.29 -13.84
CA PHE A 84 -4.25 3.41 -14.67
C PHE A 84 -5.49 4.13 -15.18
N ARG A 85 -5.90 3.75 -16.36
CA ARG A 85 -7.23 4.01 -16.90
C ARG A 85 -8.04 2.72 -16.76
N VAL A 86 -8.83 2.61 -15.72
CA VAL A 86 -9.70 1.44 -15.49
C VAL A 86 -10.78 1.43 -16.56
N LEU A 87 -10.90 0.31 -17.27
CA LEU A 87 -11.86 0.16 -18.36
C LEU A 87 -13.26 -0.17 -17.80
N ASP A 88 -14.29 0.42 -18.41
CA ASP A 88 -15.69 0.19 -18.03
C ASP A 88 -16.09 -1.28 -18.29
N PRO A 89 -16.51 -2.04 -17.27
CA PRO A 89 -16.89 -3.43 -17.42
C PRO A 89 -18.05 -3.67 -18.40
N ARG A 90 -18.90 -2.64 -18.65
CA ARG A 90 -19.99 -2.71 -19.62
C ARG A 90 -19.49 -2.83 -21.07
N GLY A 91 -18.25 -2.44 -21.34
CA GLY A 91 -17.60 -2.60 -22.64
C GLY A 91 -16.92 -3.96 -22.85
N PHE A 92 -16.92 -4.85 -21.87
CA PHE A 92 -16.24 -6.13 -21.99
C PHE A 92 -16.99 -7.10 -22.92
N LEU A 93 -16.25 -7.84 -23.73
CA LEU A 93 -16.80 -8.85 -24.64
C LEU A 93 -17.05 -10.18 -23.88
N GLY A 94 -18.08 -10.19 -23.05
CA GLY A 94 -18.46 -11.30 -22.18
C GLY A 94 -18.26 -10.99 -20.69
N SER A 95 -18.83 -11.82 -19.82
CA SER A 95 -18.78 -11.62 -18.36
C SER A 95 -17.38 -11.81 -17.75
N GLY A 96 -16.42 -12.32 -18.52
CA GLY A 96 -15.16 -12.78 -17.99
C GLY A 96 -15.27 -14.06 -17.13
N GLN A 97 -16.51 -14.47 -16.78
CA GLN A 97 -16.77 -15.65 -15.95
C GLN A 97 -16.54 -16.97 -16.72
N ASP A 98 -16.66 -16.92 -18.06
CA ASP A 98 -16.56 -18.07 -18.95
C ASP A 98 -15.11 -18.50 -19.25
N GLU A 99 -14.13 -17.71 -18.82
CA GLU A 99 -12.73 -17.98 -19.04
C GLU A 99 -12.06 -18.45 -17.73
N GLY A 100 -11.09 -19.35 -17.82
CA GLY A 100 -10.30 -19.79 -16.66
C GLY A 100 -9.33 -18.73 -16.14
N LEU A 101 -8.52 -19.15 -15.19
CA LEU A 101 -7.51 -18.27 -14.56
C LEU A 101 -6.09 -18.48 -15.10
N THR A 102 -5.85 -19.49 -15.93
CA THR A 102 -4.52 -19.69 -16.51
C THR A 102 -4.38 -18.93 -17.82
N ALA A 103 -3.15 -18.55 -18.19
CA ALA A 103 -2.90 -17.84 -19.45
C ALA A 103 -3.41 -18.61 -20.69
N ALA A 104 -3.43 -19.95 -20.64
CA ALA A 104 -3.92 -20.80 -21.73
C ALA A 104 -5.46 -20.75 -21.88
N GLU A 105 -6.18 -20.39 -20.82
CA GLU A 105 -7.65 -20.34 -20.79
C GLU A 105 -8.19 -18.93 -21.11
N ILE A 106 -7.33 -17.92 -21.07
CA ILE A 106 -7.71 -16.52 -21.32
C ILE A 106 -7.67 -16.22 -22.81
N ARG A 107 -8.73 -15.63 -23.32
CA ARG A 107 -8.83 -15.18 -24.73
C ARG A 107 -8.29 -13.75 -24.85
N PHE A 108 -6.97 -13.60 -24.80
CA PHE A 108 -6.31 -12.29 -24.82
C PHE A 108 -6.70 -11.40 -26.01
N ASP A 109 -7.10 -11.98 -27.14
CA ASP A 109 -7.58 -11.22 -28.30
C ASP A 109 -8.81 -10.37 -28.00
N ARG A 110 -9.75 -10.88 -27.18
CA ARG A 110 -10.93 -10.13 -26.76
C ARG A 110 -10.54 -8.94 -25.89
N TRP A 111 -9.59 -9.13 -24.99
CA TRP A 111 -9.12 -8.07 -24.12
C TRP A 111 -8.34 -6.99 -24.88
N ARG A 112 -7.58 -7.36 -25.91
CA ARG A 112 -6.96 -6.40 -26.82
C ARG A 112 -8.00 -5.59 -27.61
N GLN A 113 -9.10 -6.21 -28.06
CA GLN A 113 -10.17 -5.52 -28.78
C GLN A 113 -10.86 -4.44 -27.95
N VAL A 114 -10.99 -4.63 -26.64
CA VAL A 114 -11.52 -3.59 -25.73
C VAL A 114 -10.44 -2.59 -25.28
N GLY A 115 -9.22 -2.72 -25.79
CA GLY A 115 -8.11 -1.80 -25.52
C GLY A 115 -7.42 -1.99 -24.18
N ALA A 116 -7.50 -3.18 -23.56
CA ALA A 116 -6.78 -3.49 -22.34
C ALA A 116 -5.33 -3.86 -22.62
N GLU A 117 -4.40 -3.24 -21.89
CA GLU A 117 -2.99 -3.64 -21.84
C GLU A 117 -2.74 -4.58 -20.68
N PHE A 118 -3.49 -4.41 -19.59
CA PHE A 118 -3.46 -5.29 -18.41
C PHE A 118 -4.85 -5.83 -18.10
N LEU A 119 -4.86 -7.02 -17.50
CA LEU A 119 -6.10 -7.70 -17.11
C LEU A 119 -5.95 -8.30 -15.72
N VAL A 120 -6.84 -7.87 -14.81
CA VAL A 120 -7.02 -8.48 -13.50
C VAL A 120 -8.14 -9.51 -13.58
N ARG A 121 -7.82 -10.73 -13.15
CA ARG A 121 -8.77 -11.83 -12.98
C ARG A 121 -8.60 -12.47 -11.63
N GLY A 122 -9.65 -13.15 -11.20
CA GLY A 122 -9.56 -13.85 -9.92
C GLY A 122 -10.76 -14.76 -9.68
N LYS A 123 -10.67 -15.43 -8.55
CA LYS A 123 -11.76 -16.20 -7.97
C LYS A 123 -11.75 -16.05 -6.46
N CYS A 124 -12.92 -16.25 -5.86
CA CYS A 124 -13.04 -16.26 -4.41
C CYS A 124 -13.97 -17.41 -3.96
N SER A 125 -13.75 -17.89 -2.76
CA SER A 125 -14.61 -18.86 -2.09
C SER A 125 -14.81 -18.47 -0.64
N ARG A 126 -16.01 -18.71 -0.14
CA ARG A 126 -16.41 -18.47 1.25
C ARG A 126 -16.81 -19.76 1.92
N GLU A 127 -16.26 -20.03 3.10
CA GLU A 127 -16.65 -21.13 3.98
C GLU A 127 -16.96 -20.57 5.38
N GLY A 128 -18.24 -20.34 5.67
CA GLY A 128 -18.67 -19.66 6.89
C GLY A 128 -18.11 -18.24 6.99
N SER A 129 -17.27 -17.96 7.97
CA SER A 129 -16.58 -16.68 8.14
C SER A 129 -15.24 -16.60 7.40
N ARG A 130 -14.75 -17.68 6.80
CA ARG A 130 -13.48 -17.70 6.06
C ARG A 130 -13.69 -17.28 4.63
N LEU A 131 -12.80 -16.42 4.14
CA LEU A 131 -12.70 -15.99 2.75
C LEU A 131 -11.34 -16.41 2.20
N ARG A 132 -11.33 -16.97 1.01
CA ARG A 132 -10.15 -17.19 0.20
C ARG A 132 -10.32 -16.44 -1.12
N ALA A 133 -9.39 -15.56 -1.44
CA ALA A 133 -9.39 -14.77 -2.68
C ALA A 133 -8.09 -15.02 -3.44
N GLU A 134 -8.20 -15.44 -4.70
CA GLU A 134 -7.08 -15.62 -5.62
C GLU A 134 -7.19 -14.55 -6.70
N TYR A 135 -6.11 -13.78 -6.89
CA TYR A 135 -5.99 -12.74 -7.90
C TYR A 135 -4.81 -12.99 -8.82
N ARG A 136 -4.96 -12.58 -10.07
CA ARG A 136 -3.91 -12.63 -11.09
C ARG A 136 -3.96 -11.39 -11.97
N LEU A 137 -2.80 -10.78 -12.19
CA LEU A 137 -2.59 -9.73 -13.16
C LEU A 137 -1.89 -10.31 -14.38
N TYR A 138 -2.42 -10.04 -15.55
CA TYR A 138 -1.86 -10.44 -16.84
C TYR A 138 -1.46 -9.22 -17.67
N ASP A 139 -0.33 -9.33 -18.35
CA ASP A 139 0.03 -8.50 -19.50
C ASP A 139 -0.70 -9.08 -20.72
N VAL A 140 -1.64 -8.29 -21.26
CA VAL A 140 -2.50 -8.71 -22.38
C VAL A 140 -1.72 -8.76 -23.69
N VAL A 141 -0.74 -7.87 -23.86
CA VAL A 141 0.09 -7.80 -25.07
C VAL A 141 1.07 -8.99 -25.10
N ALA A 142 1.79 -9.20 -23.99
CA ALA A 142 2.75 -10.30 -23.87
C ALA A 142 2.09 -11.66 -23.54
N GLN A 143 0.78 -11.70 -23.27
CA GLN A 143 -0.02 -12.90 -22.95
C GLN A 143 0.56 -13.72 -21.78
N ARG A 144 1.05 -13.04 -20.77
CA ARG A 144 1.74 -13.69 -19.63
C ARG A 144 1.23 -13.18 -18.29
N LEU A 145 1.37 -14.03 -17.29
CA LEU A 145 1.15 -13.65 -15.89
C LEU A 145 2.25 -12.69 -15.44
N VAL A 146 1.86 -11.56 -14.84
CA VAL A 146 2.75 -10.58 -14.20
C VAL A 146 2.88 -10.88 -12.72
N VAL A 147 1.77 -10.96 -12.00
CA VAL A 147 1.72 -11.29 -10.57
C VAL A 147 0.46 -12.09 -10.25
N GLY A 148 0.57 -13.04 -9.34
CA GLY A 148 -0.55 -13.80 -8.79
C GLY A 148 -0.41 -13.92 -7.28
N LYS A 149 -1.52 -13.75 -6.56
CA LYS A 149 -1.58 -13.82 -5.10
C LYS A 149 -2.82 -14.55 -4.63
N ILE A 150 -2.68 -15.21 -3.50
CA ILE A 150 -3.77 -15.84 -2.77
C ILE A 150 -3.78 -15.24 -1.36
N TYR A 151 -4.95 -14.77 -0.95
CA TYR A 151 -5.20 -14.25 0.39
C TYR A 151 -6.22 -15.13 1.08
N GLU A 152 -5.98 -15.41 2.36
CA GLU A 152 -6.89 -16.15 3.22
C GLU A 152 -7.08 -15.37 4.52
N GLY A 153 -8.32 -15.27 4.99
CA GLY A 153 -8.69 -14.54 6.19
C GLY A 153 -10.18 -14.62 6.45
N ARG A 154 -10.74 -13.64 7.13
CA ARG A 154 -12.18 -13.55 7.37
C ARG A 154 -12.86 -12.75 6.27
N VAL A 155 -14.18 -12.92 6.16
CA VAL A 155 -15.00 -12.14 5.20
C VAL A 155 -14.90 -10.65 5.46
N GLU A 156 -14.77 -10.24 6.72
CA GLU A 156 -14.59 -8.84 7.11
C GLU A 156 -13.28 -8.24 6.58
N ASP A 157 -12.30 -9.09 6.29
CA ASP A 157 -10.98 -8.69 5.77
C ASP A 157 -10.98 -8.57 4.23
N ALA A 158 -12.15 -8.74 3.56
CA ALA A 158 -12.24 -8.75 2.10
C ALA A 158 -11.64 -7.51 1.45
N ARG A 159 -11.95 -6.32 1.97
CA ARG A 159 -11.43 -5.06 1.42
C ARG A 159 -9.90 -4.96 1.55
N ILE A 160 -9.35 -5.28 2.74
CA ILE A 160 -7.90 -5.25 2.95
C ILE A 160 -7.16 -6.23 2.03
N MET A 161 -7.76 -7.39 1.70
CA MET A 161 -7.18 -8.33 0.73
C MET A 161 -7.12 -7.71 -0.67
N ALA A 162 -8.17 -6.99 -1.09
CA ALA A 162 -8.23 -6.31 -2.38
C ALA A 162 -7.23 -5.15 -2.45
N HIS A 163 -7.16 -4.30 -1.43
CA HIS A 163 -6.16 -3.22 -1.30
C HIS A 163 -4.73 -3.74 -1.40
N ARG A 164 -4.42 -4.85 -0.71
CA ARG A 164 -3.11 -5.50 -0.78
C ARG A 164 -2.78 -6.00 -2.18
N PHE A 165 -3.78 -6.52 -2.91
CA PHE A 165 -3.54 -6.94 -4.29
C PHE A 165 -3.31 -5.73 -5.21
N ALA A 166 -4.02 -4.63 -5.04
CA ALA A 166 -3.77 -3.38 -5.76
C ALA A 166 -2.34 -2.87 -5.48
N ASN A 167 -1.84 -2.97 -4.24
CA ASN A 167 -0.45 -2.67 -3.90
C ASN A 167 0.55 -3.58 -4.63
N GLU A 168 0.25 -4.89 -4.75
CA GLU A 168 1.09 -5.82 -5.52
C GLU A 168 1.12 -5.47 -7.02
N ILE A 169 0.02 -4.99 -7.59
CA ILE A 169 -0.03 -4.49 -8.97
C ILE A 169 0.91 -3.29 -9.13
N LEU A 170 0.79 -2.29 -8.25
CA LEU A 170 1.69 -1.14 -8.27
C LEU A 170 3.15 -1.58 -8.19
N ALA A 171 3.49 -2.36 -7.17
CA ALA A 171 4.86 -2.82 -6.95
C ALA A 171 5.42 -3.59 -8.15
N ALA A 172 4.59 -4.44 -8.80
CA ALA A 172 5.01 -5.22 -9.96
C ALA A 172 5.28 -4.36 -11.21
N LEU A 173 4.57 -3.23 -11.37
CA LEU A 173 4.63 -2.41 -12.56
C LEU A 173 5.50 -1.15 -12.38
N THR A 174 5.60 -0.60 -11.17
CA THR A 174 6.38 0.62 -10.88
C THR A 174 7.67 0.36 -10.11
N GLY A 175 7.77 -0.77 -9.40
CA GLY A 175 8.84 -1.04 -8.46
C GLY A 175 8.65 -0.39 -7.08
N GLU A 176 7.63 0.47 -6.91
CA GLU A 176 7.35 1.18 -5.67
C GLU A 176 6.19 0.51 -4.91
N PRO A 177 6.25 0.45 -3.58
CA PRO A 177 5.15 -0.11 -2.79
C PRO A 177 3.90 0.76 -2.91
N GLY A 178 2.73 0.11 -2.98
CA GLY A 178 1.45 0.80 -2.91
C GLY A 178 1.09 1.22 -1.48
N ILE A 179 0.07 2.07 -1.38
CA ILE A 179 -0.41 2.64 -0.10
C ILE A 179 -1.89 2.33 0.17
N PHE A 180 -2.53 1.47 -0.63
CA PHE A 180 -3.99 1.28 -0.56
C PHE A 180 -4.48 0.58 0.71
N ASP A 181 -3.65 -0.18 1.42
CA ASP A 181 -3.97 -0.77 2.71
C ASP A 181 -3.65 0.15 3.90
N THR A 182 -3.62 1.47 3.67
CA THR A 182 -3.42 2.49 4.70
C THR A 182 -4.72 3.18 5.08
N GLN A 183 -4.70 3.91 6.20
CA GLN A 183 -5.83 4.69 6.69
C GLN A 183 -5.48 6.16 6.85
N ILE A 184 -6.47 7.02 6.68
CA ILE A 184 -6.38 8.45 6.87
C ILE A 184 -7.01 8.80 8.22
N ALA A 185 -6.26 9.49 9.08
CA ALA A 185 -6.79 10.13 10.28
C ALA A 185 -7.11 11.59 9.96
N PHE A 186 -8.32 12.04 10.26
CA PHE A 186 -8.74 13.40 9.96
C PHE A 186 -9.69 13.95 11.02
N VAL A 187 -9.93 15.24 10.98
CA VAL A 187 -10.85 15.94 11.86
C VAL A 187 -12.15 16.22 11.12
N GLN A 188 -13.27 15.81 11.68
CA GLN A 188 -14.60 16.14 11.18
C GLN A 188 -15.32 17.06 12.16
N ALA A 189 -15.87 18.15 11.66
CA ALA A 189 -16.72 19.04 12.42
C ALA A 189 -18.19 18.66 12.25
N LYS A 190 -18.91 18.49 13.36
CA LYS A 190 -20.36 18.24 13.38
C LYS A 190 -20.97 18.95 14.60
N ASP A 191 -22.04 19.72 14.37
CA ASP A 191 -22.77 20.40 15.43
C ASP A 191 -21.90 21.29 16.35
N GLY A 192 -20.87 21.93 15.77
CA GLY A 192 -19.91 22.78 16.51
C GLY A 192 -18.81 22.04 17.24
N VAL A 193 -18.85 20.70 17.24
CA VAL A 193 -17.84 19.82 17.85
C VAL A 193 -16.90 19.30 16.77
N LYS A 194 -15.61 19.21 17.09
CA LYS A 194 -14.61 18.64 16.20
C LYS A 194 -14.07 17.34 16.81
N GLU A 195 -14.22 16.25 16.08
CA GLU A 195 -13.78 14.92 16.53
C GLU A 195 -12.85 14.28 15.50
N ILE A 196 -12.06 13.32 15.94
CA ILE A 196 -11.13 12.59 15.07
C ILE A 196 -11.80 11.34 14.55
N PHE A 197 -11.64 11.13 13.25
CA PHE A 197 -12.14 9.99 12.50
C PHE A 197 -10.99 9.30 11.76
N LEU A 198 -11.18 8.03 11.45
CA LEU A 198 -10.39 7.24 10.51
C LEU A 198 -11.27 6.82 9.36
N MET A 199 -10.66 6.69 8.19
CA MET A 199 -11.23 6.03 7.02
C MET A 199 -10.13 5.30 6.25
N ASP A 200 -10.47 4.33 5.44
CA ASP A 200 -9.54 3.74 4.49
C ASP A 200 -9.15 4.77 3.43
N ILE A 201 -8.06 4.54 2.70
CA ILE A 201 -7.55 5.48 1.69
C ILE A 201 -8.60 5.83 0.63
N ASP A 202 -9.53 4.94 0.36
CA ASP A 202 -10.62 5.09 -0.61
C ASP A 202 -11.89 5.75 -0.04
N GLY A 203 -11.85 6.21 1.22
CA GLY A 203 -12.94 6.92 1.89
C GLY A 203 -13.94 6.01 2.60
N GLU A 204 -13.79 4.71 2.51
CA GLU A 204 -14.69 3.74 3.15
C GLU A 204 -14.29 3.46 4.61
N ASN A 205 -15.06 2.64 5.31
CA ASN A 205 -14.83 2.20 6.68
C ASN A 205 -14.67 3.36 7.68
N LEU A 206 -15.48 4.43 7.50
CA LEU A 206 -15.48 5.59 8.39
C LEU A 206 -15.70 5.18 9.86
N LYS A 207 -14.73 5.48 10.72
CA LYS A 207 -14.74 5.16 12.13
C LYS A 207 -14.44 6.38 12.98
N GLN A 208 -15.32 6.71 13.91
CA GLN A 208 -15.08 7.76 14.90
C GLN A 208 -14.12 7.26 15.99
N VAL A 209 -13.03 7.98 16.22
CA VAL A 209 -12.00 7.67 17.23
C VAL A 209 -12.28 8.37 18.54
N THR A 210 -12.56 9.67 18.48
CA THR A 210 -12.82 10.47 19.70
C THR A 210 -14.30 10.77 19.86
N ARG A 211 -14.75 10.86 21.12
CA ARG A 211 -16.11 11.26 21.52
C ARG A 211 -16.00 12.16 22.73
N ASP A 212 -15.21 13.23 22.55
CA ASP A 212 -14.90 14.16 23.64
C ASP A 212 -16.02 15.18 23.88
N GLY A 213 -16.95 15.33 22.92
CA GLY A 213 -17.95 16.40 22.96
C GLY A 213 -17.33 17.79 22.99
N SER A 214 -16.08 17.89 22.53
CA SER A 214 -15.26 19.09 22.54
C SER A 214 -14.40 19.13 21.27
N THR A 215 -13.44 20.05 21.21
CA THR A 215 -12.55 20.16 20.07
C THR A 215 -11.37 19.20 20.21
N ALA A 216 -11.28 18.22 19.30
CA ALA A 216 -10.13 17.34 19.09
C ALA A 216 -9.46 17.65 17.74
N LEU A 217 -8.13 17.81 17.70
CA LEU A 217 -7.37 18.33 16.57
C LEU A 217 -6.02 17.60 16.39
N SER A 218 -5.42 17.82 15.22
CA SER A 218 -4.03 17.44 14.91
C SER A 218 -3.72 15.97 15.20
N PRO A 219 -4.46 15.02 14.59
CA PRO A 219 -4.14 13.63 14.72
C PRO A 219 -2.76 13.33 14.09
N ALA A 220 -1.97 12.51 14.77
CA ALA A 220 -0.66 12.06 14.32
C ALA A 220 -0.47 10.57 14.58
N TRP A 221 -0.18 9.80 13.55
CA TRP A 221 0.05 8.36 13.61
C TRP A 221 1.39 8.02 14.27
N SER A 222 1.39 7.03 15.15
CA SER A 222 2.63 6.40 15.57
C SER A 222 3.25 5.58 14.42
N PRO A 223 4.58 5.41 14.38
CA PRO A 223 5.25 4.67 13.30
C PRO A 223 4.82 3.21 13.14
N ASP A 224 4.32 2.60 14.22
CA ASP A 224 3.78 1.23 14.22
C ASP A 224 2.32 1.14 13.76
N GLY A 225 1.66 2.27 13.46
CA GLY A 225 0.27 2.33 13.06
C GLY A 225 -0.74 1.94 14.15
N ARG A 226 -0.28 1.76 15.40
CA ARG A 226 -1.12 1.30 16.50
C ARG A 226 -1.75 2.43 17.30
N HIS A 227 -1.02 3.53 17.45
CA HIS A 227 -1.44 4.63 18.28
C HIS A 227 -1.70 5.90 17.45
N LEU A 228 -2.58 6.73 17.95
CA LEU A 228 -2.81 8.06 17.43
C LEU A 228 -2.61 9.08 18.54
N ALA A 229 -1.69 10.02 18.34
CA ALA A 229 -1.57 11.18 19.21
C ALA A 229 -2.50 12.29 18.68
N TYR A 230 -3.12 13.05 19.57
CA TYR A 230 -4.00 14.15 19.19
C TYR A 230 -4.12 15.18 20.32
N VAL A 231 -4.58 16.38 19.97
CA VAL A 231 -4.87 17.46 20.92
C VAL A 231 -6.36 17.44 21.26
N SER A 232 -6.71 17.51 22.54
CA SER A 232 -8.11 17.65 22.99
C SER A 232 -8.27 18.82 23.96
N TYR A 233 -9.37 19.54 23.77
CA TYR A 233 -9.83 20.60 24.68
C TYR A 233 -10.88 20.11 25.67
N PHE A 234 -11.05 18.80 25.80
CA PHE A 234 -12.05 18.18 26.68
C PHE A 234 -11.99 18.68 28.13
N GLU A 235 -10.80 18.97 28.64
CA GLU A 235 -10.59 19.50 29.99
C GLU A 235 -10.44 21.04 30.02
N GLY A 236 -10.94 21.76 29.01
CA GLY A 236 -10.97 23.21 28.92
C GLY A 236 -9.69 23.84 28.36
N ALA A 237 -8.55 23.18 28.43
CA ALA A 237 -7.27 23.62 27.87
C ALA A 237 -6.72 22.57 26.92
N PRO A 238 -5.88 22.96 25.90
CA PRO A 238 -5.29 22.00 24.98
C PRO A 238 -4.32 21.08 25.71
N LYS A 239 -4.62 19.80 25.71
CA LYS A 239 -3.75 18.72 26.22
C LYS A 239 -3.52 17.68 25.15
N LEU A 240 -2.38 17.02 25.23
CA LEU A 240 -2.01 15.97 24.31
C LEU A 240 -2.44 14.59 24.85
N TYR A 241 -3.18 13.86 24.03
CA TYR A 241 -3.65 12.51 24.31
C TYR A 241 -3.04 11.53 23.33
N VAL A 242 -2.93 10.28 23.76
CA VAL A 242 -2.62 9.12 22.91
C VAL A 242 -3.72 8.09 23.09
N VAL A 243 -4.25 7.59 21.99
CA VAL A 243 -5.22 6.48 21.96
C VAL A 243 -4.61 5.26 21.27
N ASP A 244 -4.79 4.08 21.89
CA ASP A 244 -4.52 2.78 21.26
C ASP A 244 -5.74 2.41 20.41
N LEU A 245 -5.56 2.27 19.11
CA LEU A 245 -6.65 2.07 18.15
C LEU A 245 -7.25 0.66 18.18
N PHE A 246 -6.55 -0.32 18.74
CA PHE A 246 -7.04 -1.69 18.93
C PHE A 246 -7.91 -1.83 20.18
N THR A 247 -7.47 -1.24 21.29
CA THR A 247 -8.18 -1.35 22.56
C THR A 247 -9.16 -0.21 22.79
N GLY A 248 -9.01 0.91 22.08
CA GLY A 248 -9.75 2.15 22.31
C GLY A 248 -9.34 2.89 23.60
N GLN A 249 -8.36 2.38 24.33
CA GLN A 249 -7.88 3.04 25.55
C GLN A 249 -7.13 4.31 25.20
N ARG A 250 -7.51 5.41 25.86
CA ARG A 250 -6.82 6.69 25.75
C ARG A 250 -6.17 7.07 27.06
N ARG A 251 -5.07 7.83 26.96
CA ARG A 251 -4.42 8.44 28.13
C ARG A 251 -3.98 9.86 27.80
N ASN A 252 -3.98 10.71 28.77
CA ASN A 252 -3.30 12.00 28.70
C ASN A 252 -1.79 11.72 28.62
N LEU A 253 -1.13 12.24 27.57
CA LEU A 253 0.32 12.12 27.44
C LEU A 253 1.00 13.27 28.18
N CYS A 254 0.62 14.52 27.88
CA CYS A 254 1.11 15.70 28.60
C CYS A 254 0.10 16.85 28.56
N GLY A 255 0.16 17.70 29.58
CA GLY A 255 -0.70 18.86 29.75
C GLY A 255 0.04 19.94 30.55
N TYR A 256 1.15 20.44 29.98
CA TYR A 256 1.90 21.56 30.56
C TYR A 256 1.08 22.86 30.51
N PRO A 257 1.39 23.85 31.35
CA PRO A 257 0.73 25.15 31.27
C PRO A 257 0.81 25.77 29.87
N GLY A 258 -0.30 26.32 29.39
CA GLY A 258 -0.40 26.91 28.06
C GLY A 258 -0.69 25.94 26.95
N LEU A 259 -0.05 26.11 25.78
CA LEU A 259 -0.28 25.29 24.60
C LEU A 259 0.44 23.95 24.70
N ASN A 260 -0.28 22.87 24.33
CA ASN A 260 0.22 21.52 24.11
C ASN A 260 -0.38 21.06 22.78
N ILE A 261 0.27 21.36 21.66
CA ILE A 261 -0.30 21.20 20.32
C ILE A 261 0.68 20.59 19.31
N SER A 262 0.15 20.23 18.14
CA SER A 262 0.93 19.78 16.97
C SER A 262 1.90 18.63 17.27
N PRO A 263 1.42 17.48 17.75
CA PRO A 263 2.28 16.31 17.97
C PRO A 263 2.80 15.74 16.65
N ALA A 264 4.07 15.38 16.63
CA ALA A 264 4.70 14.64 15.53
C ALA A 264 5.55 13.49 16.10
N TRP A 265 5.15 12.25 15.84
CA TRP A 265 5.90 11.09 16.27
C TRP A 265 7.27 11.05 15.64
N ARG A 266 8.28 10.77 16.47
CA ARG A 266 9.61 10.45 15.97
C ARG A 266 9.57 9.13 15.21
N PRO A 267 10.23 8.98 14.04
CA PRO A 267 10.22 7.72 13.28
C PRO A 267 10.64 6.47 14.05
N GLY A 268 11.47 6.61 15.09
CA GLY A 268 11.84 5.51 16.00
C GLY A 268 10.74 5.10 16.99
N GLY A 269 9.64 5.84 17.10
CA GLY A 269 8.54 5.54 18.01
C GLY A 269 8.81 5.80 19.50
N ASP A 270 9.96 6.35 19.84
CA ASP A 270 10.47 6.54 21.21
C ASP A 270 10.07 7.89 21.84
N GLY A 271 9.31 8.71 21.12
CA GLY A 271 8.83 10.02 21.57
C GLY A 271 8.18 10.83 20.49
N LEU A 272 7.77 12.05 20.84
CA LEU A 272 7.08 13.00 19.98
C LEU A 272 7.74 14.36 20.03
N ALA A 273 7.85 15.05 18.89
CA ALA A 273 8.03 16.48 18.88
C ALA A 273 6.66 17.14 19.10
N VAL A 274 6.60 18.11 20.01
CA VAL A 274 5.36 18.79 20.42
C VAL A 274 5.63 20.27 20.56
N THR A 275 4.68 21.11 20.18
CA THR A 275 4.71 22.54 20.51
C THR A 275 4.18 22.77 21.91
N LEU A 276 5.00 23.34 22.79
CA LEU A 276 4.64 23.71 24.16
C LEU A 276 4.92 25.19 24.41
N SER A 277 4.03 25.91 25.09
CA SER A 277 4.28 27.29 25.52
C SER A 277 4.55 27.43 27.03
N LYS A 278 4.97 26.36 27.69
CA LYS A 278 5.19 26.28 29.13
C LYS A 278 6.22 27.27 29.70
N ASP A 279 7.15 27.73 28.86
CA ASP A 279 8.19 28.67 29.24
C ASP A 279 7.90 30.12 28.70
N GLY A 280 6.64 30.38 28.32
CA GLY A 280 6.16 31.71 27.88
C GLY A 280 6.00 31.83 26.37
N ASN A 281 6.90 31.27 25.55
CA ASN A 281 6.80 31.29 24.10
C ASN A 281 6.50 29.86 23.58
N PRO A 282 5.70 29.71 22.49
CA PRO A 282 5.55 28.44 21.82
C PRO A 282 6.85 28.00 21.17
N ASP A 283 7.45 26.92 21.68
CA ASP A 283 8.68 26.31 21.20
C ASP A 283 8.46 24.81 20.95
N ILE A 284 9.36 24.16 20.24
CA ILE A 284 9.27 22.73 19.95
C ILE A 284 10.10 21.93 20.94
N TYR A 285 9.49 20.95 21.57
CA TYR A 285 10.11 20.06 22.57
C TYR A 285 10.01 18.61 22.12
N LEU A 286 11.02 17.82 22.47
CA LEU A 286 10.94 16.37 22.47
C LEU A 286 10.32 15.91 23.79
N VAL A 287 9.26 15.13 23.71
CA VAL A 287 8.56 14.52 24.82
C VAL A 287 8.66 13.01 24.71
N ASP A 288 8.97 12.32 25.79
CA ASP A 288 8.99 10.86 25.83
C ASP A 288 7.56 10.26 25.89
N LEU A 289 7.47 8.92 25.87
CA LEU A 289 6.19 8.23 25.93
C LEU A 289 5.48 8.34 27.29
N ASN A 290 6.15 8.85 28.31
CA ASN A 290 5.56 9.14 29.64
C ASN A 290 5.10 10.60 29.76
N GLY A 291 5.28 11.40 28.68
CA GLY A 291 4.89 12.80 28.68
C GLY A 291 5.91 13.76 29.29
N GLN A 292 7.14 13.26 29.59
CA GLN A 292 8.19 14.09 30.14
C GLN A 292 8.98 14.78 29.04
N VAL A 293 9.28 16.07 29.23
CA VAL A 293 10.16 16.81 28.33
C VAL A 293 11.58 16.28 28.43
N VAL A 294 12.09 15.75 27.33
CA VAL A 294 13.48 15.25 27.21
C VAL A 294 14.43 16.42 26.93
N ARG A 295 14.06 17.25 25.95
CA ARG A 295 14.85 18.45 25.56
C ARG A 295 14.03 19.39 24.68
N LYS A 296 14.47 20.64 24.60
CA LYS A 296 14.01 21.61 23.61
C LYS A 296 14.67 21.30 22.26
N LEU A 297 13.90 21.24 21.18
CA LEU A 297 14.38 20.95 19.83
C LEU A 297 14.59 22.20 19.00
N ALA A 298 13.65 23.16 19.09
CA ALA A 298 13.74 24.46 18.45
C ALA A 298 13.21 25.54 19.42
N SER A 299 13.84 26.71 19.37
CA SER A 299 13.44 27.88 20.16
C SER A 299 13.97 29.14 19.47
N SER A 300 13.08 30.09 19.24
CA SER A 300 13.42 31.39 18.72
C SER A 300 12.66 32.47 19.50
N TRP A 301 12.86 33.76 19.16
CA TRP A 301 12.05 34.86 19.69
C TRP A 301 10.65 34.87 19.05
N ALA A 302 10.43 34.14 17.97
CA ALA A 302 9.16 33.99 17.28
C ALA A 302 8.38 32.78 17.77
N ILE A 303 7.29 32.43 17.13
CA ILE A 303 6.45 31.27 17.42
C ILE A 303 6.97 30.07 16.59
N ASP A 304 7.46 29.03 17.28
CA ASP A 304 7.91 27.79 16.67
C ASP A 304 6.83 26.72 16.85
N VAL A 305 6.18 26.29 15.74
CA VAL A 305 5.03 25.38 15.78
C VAL A 305 5.07 24.36 14.64
N SER A 306 4.23 23.32 14.75
CA SER A 306 3.98 22.34 13.68
C SER A 306 5.24 21.59 13.22
N PRO A 307 5.92 20.87 14.13
CA PRO A 307 7.11 20.10 13.79
C PRO A 307 6.78 18.95 12.81
N SER A 308 7.75 18.63 11.95
CA SER A 308 7.69 17.45 11.08
C SER A 308 9.07 16.80 10.98
N TRP A 309 9.14 15.49 11.16
CA TRP A 309 10.39 14.73 11.09
C TRP A 309 10.72 14.32 9.66
N SER A 310 12.00 14.31 9.34
CA SER A 310 12.47 13.56 8.17
C SER A 310 12.24 12.05 8.40
N PRO A 311 12.03 11.24 7.32
CA PRO A 311 11.77 9.80 7.46
C PRO A 311 12.86 9.03 8.22
N ASP A 312 14.10 9.50 8.17
CA ASP A 312 15.24 8.91 8.91
C ASP A 312 15.34 9.39 10.37
N GLY A 313 14.44 10.29 10.82
CA GLY A 313 14.40 10.84 12.17
C GLY A 313 15.60 11.71 12.56
N LYS A 314 16.44 12.13 11.60
CA LYS A 314 17.65 12.92 11.87
C LYS A 314 17.44 14.42 11.79
N ARG A 315 16.39 14.86 11.08
CA ARG A 315 16.04 16.26 10.88
C ARG A 315 14.60 16.52 11.32
N LEU A 316 14.36 17.73 11.77
CA LEU A 316 13.06 18.26 12.14
C LEU A 316 12.81 19.54 11.36
#